data_b25ff8873cbe975e3006260d2d09dddd
#
_entry.id   b25ff8873cbe975e3006260d2d09dddd
#
_cell.length_a   1.000
_cell.length_b   1.000
_cell.length_c   1.000
_cell.angle_alpha   90.00
_cell.angle_beta   90.00
_cell.angle_gamma   90.00
#
_symmetry.space_group_name_H-M   'P 1'
#
loop_
_entity.id
_entity.type
_entity.pdbx_description
1 polymer ?
#
loop_
_entity_poly.entity_id
_entity_poly.type
_entity_poly.pdbx_seq_one_letter_code
_entity_poly.pdbx_strand_id
1 'polypeptide(L)'
;MKYIESLREGERINEIYLCKVKQSALTKAGKPYDTLILQDKTGTLDAKIWEPGSVGIDEFDSLDYIAVMGDITSFQGNLQLNVKRVRKVQEGEYDPKDYLPVSDKDIDQMYEELKGLVASIKEVHLKKLLESFFVEDADFEKRFKFHSAAKTVHHGFVGGLLEHSLSV
;
A
#
# COMPACT_ATOMS: atom_id res chain seq x y z
N MET A 1 14.62 5.66 0.92
CA MET A 1 13.52 5.57 -0.05
C MET A 1 13.51 6.82 -0.91
N LYS A 2 13.37 6.67 -2.22
CA LYS A 2 13.26 7.78 -3.16
C LYS A 2 11.80 7.93 -3.57
N TYR A 3 11.20 9.09 -3.27
CA TYR A 3 9.79 9.35 -3.57
C TYR A 3 9.58 9.67 -5.05
N ILE A 4 8.39 9.35 -5.56
CA ILE A 4 8.00 9.50 -6.97
C ILE A 4 8.18 10.95 -7.44
N GLU A 5 7.81 11.94 -6.63
CA GLU A 5 7.96 13.37 -6.97
C GLU A 5 9.43 13.79 -7.25
N SER A 6 10.39 13.06 -6.71
CA SER A 6 11.82 13.35 -6.84
C SER A 6 12.49 12.64 -8.02
N LEU A 7 11.77 11.75 -8.71
CA LEU A 7 12.31 10.97 -9.82
C LEU A 7 12.53 11.84 -11.06
N ARG A 8 13.58 11.49 -11.81
CA ARG A 8 13.93 12.17 -13.06
C ARG A 8 14.22 11.16 -14.16
N GLU A 9 13.99 11.58 -15.40
CA GLU A 9 14.33 10.80 -16.58
C GLU A 9 15.82 10.43 -16.60
N GLY A 10 16.12 9.21 -17.01
CA GLY A 10 17.47 8.65 -17.08
C GLY A 10 18.00 8.04 -15.77
N GLU A 11 17.26 8.15 -14.67
CA GLU A 11 17.67 7.56 -13.41
C GLU A 11 17.41 6.06 -13.39
N ARG A 12 18.30 5.33 -12.72
CA ARG A 12 18.06 3.94 -12.31
C ARG A 12 17.62 3.91 -10.87
N ILE A 13 16.54 3.20 -10.60
CA ILE A 13 15.98 3.04 -9.26
C ILE A 13 15.97 1.59 -8.80
N ASN A 14 16.02 1.42 -7.48
CA ASN A 14 15.77 0.15 -6.77
C ASN A 14 15.05 0.52 -5.47
N GLU A 15 13.72 0.57 -5.54
CA GLU A 15 12.87 1.11 -4.49
C GLU A 15 11.63 0.24 -4.28
N ILE A 16 10.99 0.40 -3.14
CA ILE A 16 9.72 -0.25 -2.83
C ILE A 16 8.59 0.74 -3.13
N TYR A 17 7.56 0.27 -3.85
CA TYR A 17 6.32 1.01 -4.10
C TYR A 17 5.10 0.12 -3.88
N LEU A 18 3.95 0.75 -3.64
CA LEU A 18 2.66 0.07 -3.68
C LEU A 18 2.24 -0.11 -5.14
N CYS A 19 1.99 -1.33 -5.57
CA CYS A 19 1.38 -1.60 -6.87
C CYS A 19 -0.14 -1.32 -6.79
N LYS A 20 -0.56 -0.12 -7.13
CA LYS A 20 -1.98 0.26 -7.09
C LYS A 20 -2.83 -0.50 -8.10
N VAL A 21 -2.30 -0.68 -9.32
CA VAL A 21 -2.96 -1.36 -10.43
C VAL A 21 -1.95 -2.21 -11.16
N LYS A 22 -2.35 -3.42 -11.55
CA LYS A 22 -1.64 -4.30 -12.47
C LYS A 22 -2.60 -4.77 -13.55
N GLN A 23 -2.22 -4.58 -14.81
CA GLN A 23 -2.97 -5.04 -15.97
C GLN A 23 -2.03 -5.72 -16.96
N SER A 24 -2.38 -6.93 -17.37
CA SER A 24 -1.67 -7.65 -18.41
C SER A 24 -2.31 -7.38 -19.77
N ALA A 25 -1.47 -7.18 -20.78
CA ALA A 25 -1.87 -6.92 -22.15
C ALA A 25 -0.92 -7.61 -23.13
N LEU A 26 -1.29 -7.60 -24.42
CA LEU A 26 -0.45 -8.09 -25.50
C LEU A 26 0.00 -6.94 -26.37
N THR A 27 1.27 -6.96 -26.77
CA THR A 27 1.78 -6.06 -27.80
C THR A 27 1.17 -6.39 -29.18
N LYS A 28 1.32 -5.52 -30.16
CA LYS A 28 0.90 -5.77 -31.56
C LYS A 28 1.53 -7.05 -32.14
N ALA A 29 2.69 -7.45 -31.61
CA ALA A 29 3.39 -8.69 -32.00
C ALA A 29 2.97 -9.91 -31.16
N GLY A 30 1.92 -9.80 -30.32
CA GLY A 30 1.42 -10.89 -29.49
C GLY A 30 2.25 -11.23 -28.26
N LYS A 31 3.26 -10.41 -27.92
CA LYS A 31 4.06 -10.62 -26.69
C LYS A 31 3.34 -10.06 -25.46
N PRO A 32 3.29 -10.80 -24.36
CA PRO A 32 2.69 -10.31 -23.13
C PRO A 32 3.55 -9.21 -22.48
N TYR A 33 2.89 -8.23 -21.89
CA TYR A 33 3.52 -7.23 -21.03
C TYR A 33 2.54 -6.80 -19.93
N ASP A 34 3.07 -6.35 -18.81
CA ASP A 34 2.28 -5.80 -17.73
C ASP A 34 2.41 -4.28 -17.66
N THR A 35 1.28 -3.63 -17.46
CA THR A 35 1.20 -2.21 -17.12
C THR A 35 0.90 -2.08 -15.64
N LEU A 36 1.69 -1.28 -14.94
CA LEU A 36 1.52 -1.02 -13.53
C LEU A 36 1.27 0.48 -13.30
N ILE A 37 0.49 0.77 -12.26
CA ILE A 37 0.49 2.07 -11.61
C ILE A 37 1.09 1.86 -10.22
N LEU A 38 2.27 2.40 -10.02
CA LEU A 38 2.97 2.41 -8.73
C LEU A 38 2.58 3.67 -7.95
N GLN A 39 2.54 3.56 -6.63
CA GLN A 39 2.14 4.66 -5.76
C GLN A 39 3.07 4.77 -4.56
N ASP A 40 3.35 6.01 -4.16
CA ASP A 40 3.80 6.40 -2.84
C ASP A 40 2.97 7.59 -2.33
N LYS A 41 3.29 8.13 -1.16
CA LYS A 41 2.56 9.26 -0.58
C LYS A 41 2.64 10.55 -1.39
N THR A 42 3.60 10.65 -2.33
CA THR A 42 3.85 11.86 -3.13
C THR A 42 3.17 11.82 -4.49
N GLY A 43 2.76 10.64 -4.97
CA GLY A 43 2.09 10.52 -6.25
C GLY A 43 2.06 9.11 -6.81
N THR A 44 1.83 9.04 -8.12
CA THR A 44 1.79 7.78 -8.89
C THR A 44 2.79 7.82 -10.04
N LEU A 45 3.26 6.63 -10.42
CA LEU A 45 4.20 6.43 -11.52
C LEU A 45 3.73 5.28 -12.40
N ASP A 46 3.63 5.54 -13.70
CA ASP A 46 3.40 4.47 -14.68
C ASP A 46 4.63 3.58 -14.79
N ALA A 47 4.41 2.27 -14.88
CA ALA A 47 5.49 1.31 -15.05
C ALA A 47 5.11 0.22 -16.06
N LYS A 48 6.12 -0.32 -16.74
CA LYS A 48 5.99 -1.40 -17.71
C LYS A 48 6.94 -2.54 -17.39
N ILE A 49 6.41 -3.76 -17.44
CA ILE A 49 7.19 -5.00 -17.44
C ILE A 49 7.01 -5.63 -18.82
N TRP A 50 8.06 -5.55 -19.66
CA TRP A 50 7.97 -6.02 -21.05
C TRP A 50 8.06 -7.53 -21.19
N GLU A 51 8.59 -8.24 -20.18
CA GLU A 51 8.73 -9.69 -20.15
C GLU A 51 8.34 -10.22 -18.75
N PRO A 52 7.03 -10.27 -18.44
CA PRO A 52 6.56 -10.62 -17.08
C PRO A 52 6.91 -12.06 -16.64
N GLY A 53 7.21 -12.96 -17.58
CA GLY A 53 7.65 -14.33 -17.28
C GLY A 53 9.17 -14.52 -17.18
N SER A 54 9.95 -13.44 -17.21
CA SER A 54 11.42 -13.52 -17.18
C SER A 54 11.96 -13.75 -15.76
N VAL A 55 13.18 -14.27 -15.70
CA VAL A 55 13.90 -14.48 -14.43
C VAL A 55 14.11 -13.13 -13.73
N GLY A 56 13.73 -13.06 -12.45
CA GLY A 56 13.82 -11.85 -11.64
C GLY A 56 12.54 -11.00 -11.59
N ILE A 57 11.45 -11.50 -12.18
CA ILE A 57 10.10 -10.95 -12.03
C ILE A 57 9.28 -11.94 -11.20
N ASP A 58 9.08 -11.62 -9.92
CA ASP A 58 8.22 -12.41 -9.03
C ASP A 58 6.75 -12.24 -9.38
N GLU A 59 5.92 -13.22 -9.02
CA GLU A 59 4.46 -13.06 -9.07
C GLU A 59 3.96 -12.12 -7.98
N PHE A 60 3.12 -11.18 -8.36
CA PHE A 60 2.47 -10.23 -7.47
C PHE A 60 1.13 -9.79 -8.06
N ASP A 61 0.28 -9.22 -7.23
CA ASP A 61 -1.03 -8.69 -7.62
C ASP A 61 -1.15 -7.19 -7.36
N SER A 62 -2.24 -6.60 -7.84
CA SER A 62 -2.63 -5.25 -7.44
C SER A 62 -2.74 -5.19 -5.91
N LEU A 63 -2.25 -4.10 -5.33
CA LEU A 63 -2.20 -3.79 -3.90
C LEU A 63 -1.13 -4.55 -3.11
N ASP A 64 -0.27 -5.29 -3.78
CA ASP A 64 0.97 -5.75 -3.17
C ASP A 64 2.01 -4.62 -3.11
N TYR A 65 2.84 -4.65 -2.08
CA TYR A 65 4.06 -3.87 -2.02
C TYR A 65 5.17 -4.64 -2.71
N ILE A 66 5.84 -3.97 -3.64
CA ILE A 66 6.85 -4.59 -4.49
C ILE A 66 8.13 -3.76 -4.51
N ALA A 67 9.27 -4.44 -4.41
CA ALA A 67 10.56 -3.86 -4.69
C ALA A 67 10.82 -3.94 -6.19
N VAL A 68 10.99 -2.81 -6.84
CA VAL A 68 11.20 -2.69 -8.28
C VAL A 68 12.57 -2.12 -8.58
N MET A 69 13.24 -2.71 -9.56
CA MET A 69 14.46 -2.17 -10.15
C MET A 69 14.22 -1.89 -11.61
N GLY A 70 14.63 -0.72 -12.08
CA GLY A 70 14.47 -0.34 -13.48
C GLY A 70 15.01 1.05 -13.78
N ASP A 71 14.78 1.47 -15.01
CA ASP A 71 15.22 2.77 -15.50
C ASP A 71 14.01 3.68 -15.75
N ILE A 72 14.11 4.93 -15.30
CA ILE A 72 13.09 5.96 -15.53
C ILE A 72 13.26 6.52 -16.94
N THR A 73 12.20 6.46 -17.71
CA THR A 73 12.11 7.02 -19.05
C THR A 73 10.98 8.03 -19.14
N SER A 74 10.91 8.78 -20.23
CA SER A 74 9.80 9.66 -20.55
C SER A 74 8.99 9.10 -21.70
N PHE A 75 7.66 9.05 -21.54
CA PHE A 75 6.75 8.68 -22.60
C PHE A 75 5.59 9.69 -22.65
N GLN A 76 5.42 10.34 -23.80
CA GLN A 76 4.40 11.37 -24.00
C GLN A 76 4.41 12.50 -22.95
N GLY A 77 5.61 12.88 -22.49
CA GLY A 77 5.79 13.94 -21.49
C GLY A 77 5.61 13.49 -20.03
N ASN A 78 5.30 12.23 -19.77
CA ASN A 78 5.19 11.66 -18.43
C ASN A 78 6.33 10.71 -18.13
N LEU A 79 6.76 10.67 -16.87
CA LEU A 79 7.73 9.68 -16.42
C LEU A 79 7.13 8.28 -16.44
N GLN A 80 7.91 7.30 -16.84
CA GLN A 80 7.55 5.90 -16.85
C GLN A 80 8.73 5.05 -16.41
N LEU A 81 8.49 4.06 -15.56
CA LEU A 81 9.50 3.10 -15.13
C LEU A 81 9.51 1.89 -16.08
N ASN A 82 10.64 1.64 -16.70
CA ASN A 82 10.92 0.37 -17.38
C ASN A 82 11.46 -0.62 -16.34
N VAL A 83 10.60 -1.51 -15.88
CA VAL A 83 10.92 -2.48 -14.81
C VAL A 83 11.76 -3.62 -15.38
N LYS A 84 12.87 -3.91 -14.72
CA LYS A 84 13.78 -5.02 -15.05
C LYS A 84 13.73 -6.16 -14.03
N ARG A 85 13.42 -5.83 -12.77
CA ARG A 85 13.25 -6.80 -11.69
C ARG A 85 12.13 -6.38 -10.77
N VAL A 86 11.41 -7.38 -10.27
CA VAL A 86 10.36 -7.22 -9.25
C VAL A 86 10.55 -8.29 -8.21
N ARG A 87 10.49 -7.90 -6.95
CA ARG A 87 10.38 -8.80 -5.80
C ARG A 87 9.18 -8.38 -4.96
N LYS A 88 8.33 -9.34 -4.62
CA LYS A 88 7.28 -9.10 -3.62
C LYS A 88 7.94 -8.87 -2.26
N VAL A 89 7.55 -7.84 -1.54
CA VAL A 89 8.05 -7.53 -0.20
C VAL A 89 7.09 -8.00 0.88
N GLN A 90 7.64 -8.29 2.05
CA GLN A 90 6.88 -8.76 3.19
C GLN A 90 6.59 -7.62 4.17
N GLU A 91 5.61 -7.84 5.02
CA GLU A 91 5.28 -6.92 6.10
C GLU A 91 6.51 -6.71 7.00
N GLY A 92 6.82 -5.45 7.30
CA GLY A 92 8.02 -5.05 8.06
C GLY A 92 9.18 -4.53 7.20
N GLU A 93 9.20 -4.79 5.89
CA GLU A 93 10.20 -4.23 4.97
C GLU A 93 9.83 -2.79 4.51
N TYR A 94 8.61 -2.34 4.79
CA TYR A 94 8.09 -1.03 4.39
C TYR A 94 7.22 -0.43 5.49
N ASP A 95 7.06 0.90 5.46
CA ASP A 95 6.10 1.61 6.31
C ASP A 95 4.91 2.06 5.43
N PRO A 96 3.67 1.61 5.70
CA PRO A 96 2.49 2.01 4.91
C PRO A 96 2.28 3.52 4.79
N LYS A 97 2.76 4.30 5.77
CA LYS A 97 2.69 5.78 5.76
C LYS A 97 3.46 6.43 4.61
N ASP A 98 4.41 5.71 4.02
CA ASP A 98 5.18 6.20 2.87
C ASP A 98 4.46 5.99 1.53
N TYR A 99 3.36 5.23 1.51
CA TYR A 99 2.68 4.81 0.27
C TYR A 99 1.21 5.21 0.19
N LEU A 100 0.55 5.36 1.34
CA LEU A 100 -0.87 5.70 1.42
C LEU A 100 -1.04 7.07 2.07
N PRO A 101 -2.06 7.83 1.68
CA PRO A 101 -2.48 8.97 2.47
C PRO A 101 -2.73 8.51 3.91
N VAL A 102 -2.53 9.40 4.86
CA VAL A 102 -2.81 9.16 6.29
C VAL A 102 -4.11 9.88 6.64
N SER A 103 -4.90 9.35 7.56
CA SER A 103 -6.08 10.04 8.10
C SER A 103 -5.69 11.45 8.58
N ASP A 104 -6.51 12.45 8.28
CA ASP A 104 -6.38 13.81 8.82
C ASP A 104 -6.67 13.86 10.33
N LYS A 105 -7.28 12.82 10.87
CA LYS A 105 -7.57 12.68 12.30
C LYS A 105 -6.40 12.06 13.03
N ASP A 106 -6.22 12.44 14.30
CA ASP A 106 -5.22 11.84 15.18
C ASP A 106 -5.56 10.37 15.43
N ILE A 107 -4.70 9.48 14.93
CA ILE A 107 -4.88 8.03 15.02
C ILE A 107 -4.88 7.55 16.48
N ASP A 108 -4.03 8.12 17.31
CA ASP A 108 -3.93 7.73 18.72
C ASP A 108 -5.18 8.19 19.49
N GLN A 109 -5.67 9.39 19.21
CA GLN A 109 -6.92 9.88 19.80
C GLN A 109 -8.12 9.03 19.38
N MET A 110 -8.22 8.67 18.10
CA MET A 110 -9.27 7.76 17.61
C MET A 110 -9.23 6.40 18.29
N TYR A 111 -8.03 5.88 18.55
CA TYR A 111 -7.89 4.59 19.22
C TYR A 111 -8.29 4.65 20.70
N GLU A 112 -7.97 5.73 21.40
CA GLU A 112 -8.45 5.96 22.77
C GLU A 112 -9.99 6.06 22.81
N GLU A 113 -10.61 6.70 21.83
CA GLU A 113 -12.07 6.73 21.69
C GLU A 113 -12.65 5.33 21.51
N LEU A 114 -12.05 4.50 20.65
CA LEU A 114 -12.45 3.10 20.47
C LEU A 114 -12.34 2.30 21.77
N LYS A 115 -11.25 2.43 22.52
CA LYS A 115 -11.09 1.78 23.82
C LYS A 115 -12.16 2.24 24.82
N GLY A 116 -12.53 3.51 24.79
CA GLY A 116 -13.64 4.04 25.58
C GLY A 116 -14.98 3.39 25.24
N LEU A 117 -15.27 3.17 23.96
CA LEU A 117 -16.46 2.45 23.53
C LEU A 117 -16.46 0.99 23.99
N VAL A 118 -15.35 0.29 23.84
CA VAL A 118 -15.18 -1.08 24.34
C VAL A 118 -15.42 -1.14 25.85
N ALA A 119 -14.86 -0.21 26.62
CA ALA A 119 -15.04 -0.13 28.07
C ALA A 119 -16.50 0.11 28.48
N SER A 120 -17.31 0.78 27.64
CA SER A 120 -18.71 1.07 27.89
C SER A 120 -19.66 -0.12 27.72
N ILE A 121 -19.19 -1.23 27.12
CA ILE A 121 -19.99 -2.42 26.87
C ILE A 121 -20.37 -3.08 28.17
N LYS A 122 -21.66 -3.34 28.32
CA LYS A 122 -22.24 -3.92 29.56
C LYS A 122 -22.22 -5.44 29.60
N GLU A 123 -22.27 -6.07 28.41
CA GLU A 123 -22.22 -7.53 28.30
C GLU A 123 -20.79 -8.01 28.61
N VAL A 124 -20.63 -8.83 29.64
CA VAL A 124 -19.32 -9.19 30.22
C VAL A 124 -18.46 -10.00 29.28
N HIS A 125 -19.03 -10.97 28.55
CA HIS A 125 -18.27 -11.84 27.66
C HIS A 125 -17.82 -11.11 26.40
N LEU A 126 -18.70 -10.28 25.83
CA LEU A 126 -18.38 -9.46 24.67
C LEU A 126 -17.30 -8.43 25.02
N LYS A 127 -17.46 -7.75 26.16
CA LYS A 127 -16.47 -6.80 26.66
C LYS A 127 -15.09 -7.44 26.78
N LYS A 128 -15.02 -8.59 27.48
CA LYS A 128 -13.77 -9.32 27.71
C LYS A 128 -13.12 -9.77 26.38
N LEU A 129 -13.93 -10.23 25.42
CA LEU A 129 -13.46 -10.61 24.09
C LEU A 129 -12.82 -9.40 23.37
N LEU A 130 -13.50 -8.26 23.36
CA LEU A 130 -13.00 -7.06 22.70
C LEU A 130 -11.77 -6.47 23.40
N GLU A 131 -11.75 -6.48 24.73
CA GLU A 131 -10.58 -6.06 25.50
C GLU A 131 -9.34 -6.91 25.18
N SER A 132 -9.49 -8.22 24.97
CA SER A 132 -8.37 -9.10 24.61
C SER A 132 -7.70 -8.71 23.28
N PHE A 133 -8.44 -8.14 22.32
CA PHE A 133 -7.90 -7.66 21.06
C PHE A 133 -7.43 -6.20 21.10
N PHE A 134 -8.28 -5.32 21.62
CA PHE A 134 -8.06 -3.87 21.52
C PHE A 134 -7.29 -3.26 22.70
N VAL A 135 -7.11 -3.99 23.78
CA VAL A 135 -6.43 -3.47 24.99
C VAL A 135 -5.20 -4.32 25.34
N GLU A 136 -5.30 -5.63 25.23
CA GLU A 136 -4.25 -6.55 25.70
C GLU A 136 -3.26 -6.96 24.59
N ASP A 137 -3.67 -6.91 23.30
CA ASP A 137 -2.83 -7.30 22.16
C ASP A 137 -2.22 -6.07 21.47
N ALA A 138 -0.97 -5.77 21.81
CA ALA A 138 -0.23 -4.64 21.25
C ALA A 138 0.05 -4.78 19.73
N ASP A 139 0.21 -6.00 19.24
CA ASP A 139 0.41 -6.25 17.80
C ASP A 139 -0.88 -6.03 17.00
N PHE A 140 -2.02 -6.45 17.58
CA PHE A 140 -3.32 -6.17 17.00
C PHE A 140 -3.60 -4.66 17.00
N GLU A 141 -3.35 -3.96 18.11
CA GLU A 141 -3.46 -2.50 18.20
C GLU A 141 -2.69 -1.81 17.08
N LYS A 142 -1.40 -2.13 16.92
CA LYS A 142 -0.54 -1.56 15.91
C LYS A 142 -1.08 -1.79 14.50
N ARG A 143 -1.47 -3.01 14.18
CA ARG A 143 -2.03 -3.35 12.86
C ARG A 143 -3.35 -2.63 12.62
N PHE A 144 -4.25 -2.62 13.60
CA PHE A 144 -5.57 -1.99 13.47
C PHE A 144 -5.48 -0.48 13.27
N LYS A 145 -4.58 0.20 14.01
CA LYS A 145 -4.33 1.65 13.88
C LYS A 145 -3.89 2.05 12.48
N PHE A 146 -3.09 1.23 11.82
CA PHE A 146 -2.46 1.59 10.55
C PHE A 146 -3.08 0.91 9.34
N HIS A 147 -4.05 0.03 9.52
CA HIS A 147 -4.75 -0.60 8.42
C HIS A 147 -5.71 0.35 7.71
N SER A 148 -5.79 0.21 6.37
CA SER A 148 -6.85 0.83 5.58
C SER A 148 -8.12 -0.03 5.62
N ALA A 149 -9.30 0.60 5.58
CA ALA A 149 -10.57 -0.12 5.55
C ALA A 149 -10.90 -0.68 4.15
N ALA A 150 -10.30 -0.12 3.11
CA ALA A 150 -10.59 -0.49 1.73
C ALA A 150 -9.35 -0.40 0.84
N LYS A 151 -9.43 -1.10 -0.28
CA LYS A 151 -8.34 -1.17 -1.25
C LYS A 151 -8.19 0.10 -2.11
N THR A 152 -9.26 0.84 -2.41
CA THR A 152 -9.20 1.94 -3.39
C THR A 152 -10.15 3.12 -3.17
N VAL A 153 -11.23 2.96 -2.40
CA VAL A 153 -12.27 4.01 -2.20
C VAL A 153 -12.64 4.01 -0.73
N HIS A 154 -13.27 5.03 -0.20
CA HIS A 154 -13.67 5.18 1.22
C HIS A 154 -12.71 4.55 2.25
N HIS A 155 -12.01 5.41 2.99
CA HIS A 155 -11.06 4.99 4.02
C HIS A 155 -9.88 4.11 3.54
N GLY A 156 -9.52 4.20 2.24
CA GLY A 156 -8.33 3.57 1.65
C GLY A 156 -7.01 4.28 1.99
N PHE A 157 -6.86 4.73 3.24
CA PHE A 157 -5.70 5.43 3.77
C PHE A 157 -5.27 4.83 5.12
N VAL A 158 -4.09 5.16 5.58
CA VAL A 158 -3.57 4.72 6.89
C VAL A 158 -4.45 5.26 8.00
N GLY A 159 -4.93 4.38 8.88
CA GLY A 159 -5.91 4.72 9.91
C GLY A 159 -7.37 4.65 9.45
N GLY A 160 -7.61 4.33 8.17
CA GLY A 160 -8.94 4.29 7.59
C GLY A 160 -9.84 3.23 8.20
N LEU A 161 -9.32 2.07 8.58
CA LEU A 161 -10.09 1.02 9.27
C LEU A 161 -10.60 1.50 10.63
N LEU A 162 -9.73 2.16 11.39
CA LEU A 162 -10.09 2.73 12.70
C LEU A 162 -11.13 3.85 12.55
N GLU A 163 -10.91 4.77 11.62
CA GLU A 163 -11.86 5.87 11.35
C GLU A 163 -13.22 5.35 10.90
N HIS A 164 -13.24 4.35 10.01
CA HIS A 164 -14.47 3.69 9.57
C HIS A 164 -15.19 3.03 10.74
N SER A 165 -14.47 2.28 11.59
CA SER A 165 -15.04 1.58 12.74
C SER A 165 -15.69 2.54 13.75
N LEU A 166 -15.10 3.71 13.96
CA LEU A 166 -15.67 4.75 14.82
C LEU A 166 -16.89 5.43 14.20
N SER A 167 -16.94 5.56 12.87
CA SER A 167 -18.05 6.19 12.18
C SER A 167 -19.31 5.31 12.11
N VAL A 168 -19.15 4.02 12.20
CA VAL A 168 -20.26 3.03 12.20
C VAL A 168 -20.90 2.94 13.57
#